data_aae37210789fff943518e854dd34a23a
#
_entry.id   aae37210789fff943518e854dd34a23a
#
_cell.length_a   1.000
_cell.length_b   1.000
_cell.length_c   1.000
_cell.angle_alpha   90.00
_cell.angle_beta   90.00
_cell.angle_gamma   90.00
#
_symmetry.space_group_name_H-M   'P 1'
#
loop_
_entity.id
_entity.type
_entity.pdbx_description
1 polymer ?
#
loop_
_entity_poly.entity_id
_entity_poly.type
_entity_poly.pdbx_seq_one_letter_code
_entity_poly.pdbx_strand_id
1 'polypeptide(L)'
;MAYYGYHRISTKEQHLDRGIIEIKRFCENQKIKLESIFTDKITGKNFDRPRYTVLVEDVLRVGDTLIITELDRLGRNKQEILKQLRFLEEKGVRVMVLELPTTLFDLSQMENNLAKMMIETINNMMIELYASMAQAEMEKKEKRRSEEH
;
A
#
# COMPACT_ATOMS: atom_id res chain seq x y z
N MET A 1 10.64 15.85 -1.54
CA MET A 1 9.58 14.95 -2.01
C MET A 1 10.16 13.72 -2.66
N ALA A 2 10.16 12.63 -1.96
CA ALA A 2 10.71 11.39 -2.47
C ALA A 2 9.60 10.34 -2.62
N TYR A 3 9.80 9.43 -3.58
CA TYR A 3 8.87 8.32 -3.85
C TYR A 3 9.56 7.02 -3.48
N TYR A 4 8.90 6.24 -2.63
CA TYR A 4 9.37 4.92 -2.20
C TYR A 4 8.30 3.88 -2.46
N GLY A 5 8.71 2.68 -2.80
CA GLY A 5 7.80 1.56 -2.93
C GLY A 5 7.94 0.61 -1.76
N TYR A 6 6.88 -0.13 -1.48
CA TYR A 6 6.92 -1.22 -0.52
C TYR A 6 6.17 -2.43 -1.08
N HIS A 7 6.75 -3.60 -0.89
CA HIS A 7 6.10 -4.84 -1.33
C HIS A 7 6.54 -6.01 -0.46
N ARG A 8 5.64 -6.97 -0.30
CA ARG A 8 5.96 -8.24 0.35
C ARG A 8 6.13 -9.29 -0.72
N ILE A 9 7.28 -9.93 -0.72
CA ILE A 9 7.66 -10.90 -1.77
C ILE A 9 7.66 -12.32 -1.23
N SER A 10 7.41 -13.29 -2.14
CA SER A 10 7.60 -14.69 -1.80
C SER A 10 9.09 -15.01 -1.82
N THR A 11 9.50 -16.03 -1.07
CA THR A 11 10.92 -16.37 -0.89
C THR A 11 11.60 -16.88 -2.16
N LYS A 12 10.84 -17.30 -3.16
CA LYS A 12 11.41 -18.03 -4.31
C LYS A 12 11.73 -17.19 -5.54
N GLU A 13 11.11 -16.02 -5.73
CA GLU A 13 11.22 -15.28 -6.99
C GLU A 13 11.31 -13.77 -6.80
N GLN A 14 12.30 -13.34 -6.02
CA GLN A 14 12.46 -11.91 -5.68
C GLN A 14 12.60 -11.01 -6.90
N HIS A 15 13.31 -11.45 -7.92
CA HIS A 15 13.60 -10.64 -9.11
C HIS A 15 12.42 -10.56 -10.09
N LEU A 16 11.55 -11.56 -10.05
CA LEU A 16 10.43 -11.68 -10.96
C LEU A 16 9.10 -11.39 -10.28
N ASP A 17 9.15 -10.86 -9.06
CA ASP A 17 7.92 -10.55 -8.34
C ASP A 17 7.11 -9.52 -9.10
N ARG A 18 5.86 -9.89 -9.38
CA ARG A 18 4.95 -9.08 -10.19
C ARG A 18 4.70 -7.71 -9.57
N GLY A 19 4.64 -7.63 -8.24
CA GLY A 19 4.41 -6.36 -7.55
C GLY A 19 5.54 -5.38 -7.73
N ILE A 20 6.78 -5.85 -7.66
CA ILE A 20 7.96 -5.01 -7.86
C ILE A 20 7.98 -4.48 -9.29
N ILE A 21 7.72 -5.35 -10.26
CA ILE A 21 7.65 -4.98 -11.68
C ILE A 21 6.56 -3.94 -11.91
N GLU A 22 5.41 -4.14 -11.30
CA GLU A 22 4.26 -3.23 -11.43
C GLU A 22 4.58 -1.84 -10.91
N ILE A 23 5.22 -1.75 -9.72
CA ILE A 23 5.62 -0.46 -9.15
C ILE A 23 6.62 0.26 -10.06
N LYS A 24 7.63 -0.46 -10.52
CA LYS A 24 8.65 0.12 -11.39
C LYS A 24 8.06 0.62 -12.70
N ARG A 25 7.18 -0.18 -13.31
CA ARG A 25 6.52 0.18 -14.57
C ARG A 25 5.63 1.41 -14.40
N PHE A 26 4.88 1.45 -13.30
CA PHE A 26 4.04 2.60 -12.99
C PHE A 26 4.88 3.88 -12.90
N CYS A 27 5.99 3.83 -12.17
CA CYS A 27 6.87 4.97 -12.00
C CYS A 27 7.49 5.42 -13.32
N GLU A 28 7.91 4.47 -14.15
CA GLU A 28 8.43 4.79 -15.48
C GLU A 28 7.39 5.50 -16.35
N ASN A 29 6.15 4.98 -16.36
CA ASN A 29 5.07 5.54 -17.15
C ASN A 29 4.68 6.94 -16.70
N GLN A 30 4.75 7.21 -15.41
CA GLN A 30 4.39 8.50 -14.83
C GLN A 30 5.59 9.45 -14.71
N LYS A 31 6.75 9.02 -15.15
CA LYS A 31 8.01 9.79 -15.06
C LYS A 31 8.33 10.18 -13.62
N ILE A 32 8.08 9.25 -12.70
CA ILE A 32 8.37 9.39 -11.29
C ILE A 32 9.76 8.81 -11.00
N LYS A 33 10.57 9.56 -10.29
CA LYS A 33 11.87 9.06 -9.82
C LYS A 33 11.64 8.24 -8.55
N LEU A 34 11.67 6.93 -8.67
CA LEU A 34 11.54 6.02 -7.55
C LEU A 34 12.87 5.88 -6.85
N GLU A 35 12.94 6.29 -5.59
CA GLU A 35 14.19 6.21 -4.82
C GLU A 35 14.59 4.77 -4.52
N SER A 36 13.64 3.98 -4.02
CA SER A 36 13.91 2.60 -3.63
C SER A 36 12.59 1.87 -3.41
N ILE A 37 12.64 0.53 -3.53
CA ILE A 37 11.54 -0.33 -3.11
C ILE A 37 12.02 -1.15 -1.92
N PHE A 38 11.34 -0.99 -0.79
CA PHE A 38 11.60 -1.78 0.40
C PHE A 38 10.79 -3.07 0.32
N THR A 39 11.42 -4.19 0.60
CA THR A 39 10.74 -5.49 0.50
C THR A 39 10.90 -6.30 1.77
N ASP A 40 9.82 -6.96 2.18
CA ASP A 40 9.83 -7.95 3.24
C ASP A 40 9.43 -9.29 2.67
N LYS A 41 9.97 -10.36 3.22
CA LYS A 41 9.63 -11.71 2.77
C LYS A 41 8.40 -12.23 3.48
N ILE A 42 7.54 -12.90 2.74
CA ILE A 42 6.40 -13.60 3.32
C ILE A 42 6.92 -14.87 3.96
N THR A 43 6.88 -14.93 5.29
CA THR A 43 7.32 -16.10 6.03
C THR A 43 6.14 -16.68 6.83
N GLY A 44 5.44 -17.63 6.26
CA GLY A 44 4.43 -18.43 6.95
C GLY A 44 3.51 -17.68 7.90
N LYS A 45 3.59 -18.03 9.18
CA LYS A 45 2.69 -17.49 10.22
C LYS A 45 3.13 -16.14 10.76
N ASN A 46 4.34 -15.70 10.42
CA ASN A 46 4.91 -14.51 11.02
C ASN A 46 4.64 -13.29 10.16
N PHE A 47 3.98 -12.30 10.72
CA PHE A 47 3.74 -11.03 10.05
C PHE A 47 4.83 -10.01 10.41
N ASP A 48 6.05 -10.50 10.53
CA ASP A 48 7.19 -9.63 10.80
C ASP A 48 7.60 -8.92 9.52
N ARG A 49 7.73 -7.59 9.60
CA ARG A 49 8.08 -6.78 8.43
C ARG A 49 9.07 -5.67 8.83
N PRO A 50 10.30 -6.07 9.12
CA PRO A 50 11.30 -5.12 9.60
C PRO A 50 11.63 -4.01 8.59
N ARG A 51 11.59 -4.31 7.30
CA ARG A 51 11.88 -3.30 6.28
C ARG A 51 10.76 -2.26 6.19
N TYR A 52 9.52 -2.69 6.32
CA TYR A 52 8.39 -1.76 6.38
C TYR A 52 8.54 -0.82 7.57
N THR A 53 8.88 -1.37 8.73
CA THR A 53 9.05 -0.58 9.94
C THR A 53 10.13 0.48 9.77
N VAL A 54 11.28 0.12 9.20
CA VAL A 54 12.34 1.08 8.90
C VAL A 54 11.86 2.15 7.93
N LEU A 55 11.16 1.74 6.89
CA LEU A 55 10.66 2.68 5.88
C LEU A 55 9.73 3.72 6.50
N VAL A 56 8.72 3.29 7.26
CA VAL A 56 7.70 4.20 7.77
C VAL A 56 8.16 4.99 9.02
N GLU A 57 9.06 4.45 9.80
CA GLU A 57 9.54 5.13 11.00
C GLU A 57 10.77 6.00 10.76
N ASP A 58 11.72 5.52 9.95
CA ASP A 58 13.02 6.18 9.82
C ASP A 58 13.27 6.86 8.48
N VAL A 59 12.62 6.42 7.41
CA VAL A 59 12.92 6.90 6.05
C VAL A 59 11.89 7.91 5.55
N LEU A 60 10.61 7.56 5.60
CA LEU A 60 9.54 8.42 5.07
C LEU A 60 9.38 9.69 5.91
N ARG A 61 9.32 10.81 5.23
CA ARG A 61 9.19 12.15 5.84
C ARG A 61 7.98 12.86 5.28
N VAL A 62 7.59 13.95 5.92
CA VAL A 62 6.49 14.80 5.45
C VAL A 62 6.72 15.19 3.99
N GLY A 63 5.73 14.97 3.17
CA GLY A 63 5.79 15.27 1.74
C GLY A 63 6.23 14.12 0.86
N ASP A 64 6.71 13.03 1.45
CA ASP A 64 7.09 11.83 0.69
C ASP A 64 5.86 11.03 0.29
N THR A 65 6.04 10.13 -0.68
CA THR A 65 4.97 9.26 -1.17
C THR A 65 5.39 7.81 -1.07
N LEU A 66 4.50 6.98 -0.56
CA LEU A 66 4.64 5.53 -0.51
C LEU A 66 3.76 4.92 -1.59
N ILE A 67 4.34 4.05 -2.42
CA ILE A 67 3.62 3.35 -3.49
C ILE A 67 3.53 1.86 -3.13
N ILE A 68 2.32 1.34 -3.13
CA ILE A 68 2.06 -0.08 -2.91
C ILE A 68 1.12 -0.59 -4.01
N THR A 69 1.13 -1.88 -4.25
CA THR A 69 0.25 -2.47 -5.27
C THR A 69 -1.16 -2.68 -4.74
N GLU A 70 -1.28 -3.14 -3.52
CA GLU A 70 -2.56 -3.53 -2.92
C GLU A 70 -2.59 -3.12 -1.45
N LEU A 71 -3.79 -2.90 -0.92
CA LEU A 71 -3.97 -2.49 0.48
C LEU A 71 -3.48 -3.53 1.49
N ASP A 72 -3.56 -4.81 1.14
CA ASP A 72 -3.14 -5.88 2.05
C ASP A 72 -1.64 -5.89 2.32
N ARG A 73 -0.87 -5.08 1.61
CA ARG A 73 0.55 -4.89 1.90
C ARG A 73 0.78 -4.10 3.18
N LEU A 74 -0.24 -3.36 3.65
CA LEU A 74 -0.13 -2.52 4.84
C LEU A 74 -0.49 -3.23 6.14
N GLY A 75 -1.23 -4.32 6.08
CA GLY A 75 -1.63 -5.02 7.29
C GLY A 75 -2.21 -6.39 7.01
N ARG A 76 -2.32 -7.20 8.05
CA ARG A 76 -2.84 -8.56 7.98
C ARG A 76 -4.35 -8.63 8.18
N ASN A 77 -5.00 -7.51 8.45
CA ASN A 77 -6.45 -7.43 8.57
C ASN A 77 -6.90 -6.00 8.28
N LYS A 78 -8.20 -5.81 8.14
CA LYS A 78 -8.79 -4.50 7.83
C LYS A 78 -8.37 -3.43 8.83
N GLN A 79 -8.40 -3.77 10.11
CA GLN A 79 -8.08 -2.84 11.18
C GLN A 79 -6.65 -2.31 11.08
N GLU A 80 -5.69 -3.20 10.82
CA GLU A 80 -4.29 -2.80 10.64
C GLU A 80 -4.09 -1.97 9.38
N ILE A 81 -4.76 -2.34 8.29
CA ILE A 81 -4.68 -1.59 7.03
C ILE A 81 -5.11 -0.14 7.26
N LEU A 82 -6.29 0.04 7.87
CA LEU A 82 -6.82 1.38 8.13
C LEU A 82 -5.97 2.15 9.13
N LYS A 83 -5.42 1.47 10.12
CA LYS A 83 -4.52 2.07 11.10
C LYS A 83 -3.24 2.58 10.44
N GLN A 84 -2.65 1.80 9.54
CA GLN A 84 -1.45 2.20 8.83
C GLN A 84 -1.71 3.38 7.89
N LEU A 85 -2.84 3.38 7.20
CA LEU A 85 -3.22 4.51 6.34
C LEU A 85 -3.35 5.79 7.15
N ARG A 86 -3.98 5.71 8.31
CA ARG A 86 -4.14 6.86 9.20
C ARG A 86 -2.80 7.35 9.72
N PHE A 87 -1.95 6.43 10.13
CA PHE A 87 -0.61 6.75 10.62
C PHE A 87 0.20 7.51 9.56
N LEU A 88 0.18 7.02 8.32
CA LEU A 88 0.90 7.64 7.22
C LEU A 88 0.33 9.02 6.87
N GLU A 89 -0.99 9.14 6.87
CA GLU A 89 -1.65 10.43 6.64
C GLU A 89 -1.26 11.44 7.69
N GLU A 90 -1.30 11.06 8.97
CA GLU A 90 -0.90 11.93 10.07
C GLU A 90 0.57 12.34 10.00
N LYS A 91 1.41 11.45 9.47
CA LYS A 91 2.83 11.74 9.27
C LYS A 91 3.07 12.67 8.09
N GLY A 92 2.05 12.93 7.27
CA GLY A 92 2.19 13.76 6.08
C GLY A 92 2.72 13.01 4.87
N VAL A 93 2.59 11.69 4.87
CA VAL A 93 3.03 10.82 3.76
C VAL A 93 1.82 10.45 2.91
N ARG A 94 1.92 10.69 1.62
CA ARG A 94 0.89 10.28 0.66
C ARG A 94 1.03 8.81 0.35
N VAL A 95 -0.08 8.10 0.23
CA VAL A 95 -0.08 6.68 -0.15
C VAL A 95 -0.75 6.54 -1.50
N MET A 96 -0.03 5.97 -2.46
CA MET A 96 -0.56 5.61 -3.77
C MET A 96 -0.74 4.10 -3.81
N VAL A 97 -1.96 3.65 -4.03
CA VAL A 97 -2.30 2.23 -4.10
C VAL A 97 -2.69 1.92 -5.55
N LEU A 98 -1.90 1.09 -6.23
CA LEU A 98 -2.09 0.87 -7.66
C LEU A 98 -3.42 0.20 -8.02
N GLU A 99 -3.97 -0.61 -7.11
CA GLU A 99 -5.30 -1.19 -7.33
C GLU A 99 -6.44 -0.17 -7.13
N LEU A 100 -6.14 1.00 -6.56
CA LEU A 100 -7.13 2.04 -6.28
C LEU A 100 -6.81 3.31 -7.07
N PRO A 101 -7.35 3.45 -8.31
CA PRO A 101 -7.02 4.60 -9.14
C PRO A 101 -7.28 5.96 -8.50
N THR A 102 -8.27 6.05 -7.61
CA THR A 102 -8.58 7.30 -6.92
C THR A 102 -7.44 7.80 -6.02
N THR A 103 -6.55 6.91 -5.56
CA THR A 103 -5.40 7.30 -4.75
C THR A 103 -4.28 7.90 -5.59
N LEU A 104 -4.34 7.75 -6.91
CA LEU A 104 -3.28 8.21 -7.80
C LEU A 104 -3.43 9.68 -8.18
N PHE A 105 -4.58 10.30 -7.89
CA PHE A 105 -4.80 11.72 -8.13
C PHE A 105 -4.15 12.55 -7.03
N ASP A 106 -3.46 13.62 -7.42
CA ASP A 106 -2.91 14.55 -6.45
C ASP A 106 -3.97 15.62 -6.14
N LEU A 107 -4.69 15.40 -5.05
CA LEU A 107 -5.80 16.28 -4.65
C LEU A 107 -5.33 17.66 -4.21
N SER A 108 -4.06 17.79 -3.80
CA SER A 108 -3.51 19.08 -3.38
C SER A 108 -3.43 20.08 -4.55
N GLN A 109 -3.42 19.59 -5.79
CA GLN A 109 -3.38 20.42 -6.99
C GLN A 109 -4.76 20.86 -7.49
N MET A 110 -5.83 20.36 -6.88
CA MET A 110 -7.18 20.67 -7.31
C MET A 110 -7.67 22.01 -6.70
N GLU A 111 -8.13 22.89 -7.57
CA GLU A 111 -8.64 24.20 -7.15
C GLU A 111 -10.12 24.16 -6.74
N ASN A 112 -10.90 23.24 -7.33
CA ASN A 112 -12.33 23.13 -7.05
C ASN A 112 -12.57 22.32 -5.79
N ASN A 113 -12.98 22.99 -4.72
CA ASN A 113 -13.21 22.37 -3.43
C ASN A 113 -14.29 21.28 -3.46
N LEU A 114 -15.36 21.49 -4.22
CA LEU A 114 -16.42 20.49 -4.31
C LEU A 114 -15.94 19.22 -4.99
N ALA A 115 -15.25 19.36 -6.13
CA ALA A 115 -14.70 18.21 -6.85
C ALA A 115 -13.68 17.47 -5.98
N LYS A 116 -12.84 18.19 -5.27
CA LYS A 116 -11.86 17.61 -4.35
C LYS A 116 -12.56 16.79 -3.25
N MET A 117 -13.57 17.36 -2.62
CA MET A 117 -14.35 16.67 -1.58
C MET A 117 -15.03 15.42 -2.11
N MET A 118 -15.56 15.46 -3.32
CA MET A 118 -16.21 14.32 -3.95
C MET A 118 -15.21 13.19 -4.19
N ILE A 119 -14.03 13.50 -4.72
CA ILE A 119 -12.99 12.50 -4.97
C ILE A 119 -12.48 11.92 -3.65
N GLU A 120 -12.28 12.75 -2.64
CA GLU A 120 -11.88 12.28 -1.30
C GLU A 120 -12.92 11.31 -0.73
N THR A 121 -14.19 11.62 -0.88
CA THR A 121 -15.28 10.76 -0.39
C THR A 121 -15.28 9.42 -1.13
N ILE A 122 -15.18 9.45 -2.46
CA ILE A 122 -15.12 8.23 -3.26
C ILE A 122 -13.91 7.41 -2.88
N ASN A 123 -12.76 8.05 -2.71
CA ASN A 123 -11.53 7.36 -2.32
C ASN A 123 -11.68 6.67 -0.97
N ASN A 124 -12.26 7.34 0.02
CA ASN A 124 -12.49 6.75 1.34
C ASN A 124 -13.43 5.55 1.26
N MET A 125 -14.48 5.63 0.44
CA MET A 125 -15.39 4.52 0.21
C MET A 125 -14.69 3.33 -0.44
N MET A 126 -13.85 3.58 -1.42
CA MET A 126 -13.09 2.52 -2.11
C MET A 126 -12.07 1.86 -1.19
N ILE A 127 -11.40 2.65 -0.36
CA ILE A 127 -10.46 2.12 0.64
C ILE A 127 -11.21 1.18 1.60
N GLU A 128 -12.35 1.62 2.10
CA GLU A 128 -13.17 0.83 3.03
C GLU A 128 -13.62 -0.47 2.38
N LEU A 129 -14.09 -0.41 1.14
CA LEU A 129 -14.52 -1.58 0.39
C LEU A 129 -13.37 -2.55 0.14
N TYR A 130 -12.23 -2.06 -0.36
CA TYR A 130 -11.10 -2.91 -0.69
C TYR A 130 -10.45 -3.50 0.57
N ALA A 131 -10.40 -2.74 1.67
CA ALA A 131 -9.91 -3.27 2.95
C ALA A 131 -10.80 -4.39 3.47
N SER A 132 -12.12 -4.25 3.29
CA SER A 132 -13.08 -5.31 3.66
C SER A 132 -12.91 -6.55 2.78
N MET A 133 -12.67 -6.36 1.49
CA MET A 133 -12.41 -7.49 0.57
C MET A 133 -11.10 -8.20 0.94
N ALA A 134 -10.07 -7.45 1.30
CA ALA A 134 -8.80 -8.02 1.75
C ALA A 134 -8.99 -8.85 3.02
N GLN A 135 -9.79 -8.34 3.96
CA GLN A 135 -10.13 -9.07 5.19
C GLN A 135 -10.81 -10.39 4.86
N ALA A 136 -11.78 -10.38 3.95
CA ALA A 136 -12.51 -11.60 3.55
C ALA A 136 -11.57 -12.62 2.92
N GLU A 137 -10.63 -12.17 2.08
CA GLU A 137 -9.66 -13.07 1.45
C GLU A 137 -8.71 -13.70 2.47
N MET A 138 -8.25 -12.91 3.42
CA MET A 138 -7.37 -13.40 4.49
C MET A 138 -8.09 -14.45 5.36
N GLU A 139 -9.35 -14.21 5.68
CA GLU A 139 -10.17 -15.16 6.44
C GLU A 139 -10.37 -16.47 5.69
N LYS A 140 -10.58 -16.40 4.37
CA LYS A 140 -10.70 -17.62 3.54
C LYS A 140 -9.42 -18.43 3.55
N LYS A 141 -8.28 -17.78 3.42
CA LYS A 141 -6.98 -18.46 3.44
C LYS A 141 -6.72 -19.13 4.79
N GLU A 142 -7.05 -18.45 5.86
CA GLU A 142 -6.90 -18.97 7.21
C GLU A 142 -7.82 -20.18 7.43
N LYS A 143 -9.06 -20.10 6.97
CA LYS A 143 -10.01 -21.19 7.05
C LYS A 143 -9.53 -22.42 6.29
N ARG A 144 -9.02 -22.23 5.07
CA ARG A 144 -8.47 -23.34 4.28
C ARG A 144 -7.30 -24.00 4.98
N ARG A 145 -6.43 -23.21 5.59
CA ARG A 145 -5.28 -23.72 6.34
C ARG A 145 -5.72 -24.56 7.53
N SER A 146 -6.76 -24.11 8.21
CA SER A 146 -7.35 -24.83 9.34
C SER A 146 -7.98 -26.15 8.92
N GLU A 147 -8.62 -26.21 7.75
CA GLU A 147 -9.28 -27.40 7.23
C GLU A 147 -8.31 -28.46 6.70
N GLU A 148 -7.09 -28.08 6.35
CA GLU A 148 -6.05 -28.98 5.85
C GLU A 148 -5.38 -29.82 6.95
N HIS A 149 -5.69 -29.55 8.20
CA HIS A 149 -5.21 -30.30 9.34
C HIS A 149 -6.33 -31.14 9.92
#